data_0e2382afa60ff8114773857c194e1f1d
#
_entry.id   0e2382afa60ff8114773857c194e1f1d
#
_cell.length_a   1.000
_cell.length_b   1.000
_cell.length_c   1.000
_cell.angle_alpha   90.00
_cell.angle_beta   90.00
_cell.angle_gamma   90.00
#
_symmetry.space_group_name_H-M   'P 1'
#
loop_
_entity.id
_entity.type
_entity.pdbx_description
1 polymer ?
#
loop_
_entity_poly.entity_id
_entity_poly.type
_entity_poly.pdbx_seq_one_letter_code
_entity_poly.pdbx_strand_id
1 'polypeptide(L)'
;ERFALERPRTLDILSAVGRDCVGAIQFLPEGETFLHFARRPGAQLLKESQIADLLRNLTSVPLGLGKKDGDFRISIAGAQEKTGLLQKKGRWYLPLGPTPTTHILKPPLGDLGNGIDLTESVENEWLCLKLAGFLGLPVAEASIVRFKDQKALSVARFDRKKKGAGWLRIPQEDLCQALAVPWTR
;
A
#
# COMPACT_ATOMS: atom_id res chain seq x y z
N GLU A 1 5.05 19.75 -5.41
CA GLU A 1 3.86 20.45 -4.86
C GLU A 1 2.61 19.62 -5.05
N ARG A 2 2.57 18.46 -4.36
CA ARG A 2 1.59 17.40 -4.60
C ARG A 2 0.22 17.66 -4.03
N PHE A 3 0.16 18.45 -2.97
CA PHE A 3 -1.06 18.74 -2.23
C PHE A 3 -1.36 20.24 -2.20
N ALA A 4 -0.78 21.00 -3.13
CA ALA A 4 -0.87 22.47 -3.17
C ALA A 4 -0.50 23.15 -1.82
N LEU A 5 0.41 22.52 -1.06
CA LEU A 5 0.85 23.02 0.24
C LEU A 5 2.27 23.58 0.09
N GLU A 6 2.47 24.87 0.35
CA GLU A 6 3.79 25.50 0.25
C GLU A 6 4.79 24.95 1.27
N ARG A 7 4.33 24.53 2.47
CA ARG A 7 5.11 23.87 3.54
C ARG A 7 4.20 22.93 4.33
N PRO A 8 3.98 21.68 3.87
CA PRO A 8 3.02 20.78 4.53
C PRO A 8 3.54 20.38 5.92
N ARG A 9 2.74 20.63 6.95
CA ARG A 9 2.96 20.05 8.30
C ARG A 9 2.55 18.58 8.28
N THR A 10 3.03 17.79 9.21
CA THR A 10 2.72 16.36 9.31
C THR A 10 1.22 16.08 9.29
N LEU A 11 0.40 16.88 9.98
CA LEU A 11 -1.05 16.73 9.98
C LEU A 11 -1.69 17.03 8.62
N ASP A 12 -1.16 17.98 7.86
CA ASP A 12 -1.66 18.29 6.52
C ASP A 12 -1.42 17.11 5.57
N ILE A 13 -0.25 16.47 5.67
CA ILE A 13 0.06 15.24 4.91
C ILE A 13 -0.87 14.10 5.33
N LEU A 14 -1.01 13.86 6.64
CA LEU A 14 -1.88 12.79 7.16
C LEU A 14 -3.33 13.01 6.79
N SER A 15 -3.83 14.23 6.81
CA SER A 15 -5.19 14.57 6.34
C SER A 15 -5.37 14.23 4.86
N ALA A 16 -4.31 14.38 4.07
CA ALA A 16 -4.33 14.09 2.64
C ALA A 16 -4.23 12.60 2.31
N VAL A 17 -3.45 11.80 3.04
CA VAL A 17 -3.17 10.39 2.71
C VAL A 17 -3.55 9.40 3.81
N GLY A 18 -4.00 9.86 4.96
CA GLY A 18 -4.19 9.04 6.17
C GLY A 18 -5.49 8.25 6.26
N ARG A 19 -6.31 8.20 5.20
CA ARG A 19 -7.55 7.41 5.21
C ARG A 19 -7.32 5.91 5.30
N ASP A 20 -6.17 5.42 4.84
CA ASP A 20 -5.74 4.03 4.99
C ASP A 20 -4.29 3.95 5.43
N CYS A 21 -4.04 4.27 6.68
CA CYS A 21 -2.73 4.15 7.30
C CYS A 21 -2.33 2.70 7.57
N VAL A 22 -1.06 2.53 7.91
CA VAL A 22 -0.53 1.31 8.52
C VAL A 22 -1.19 1.12 9.90
N GLY A 23 -1.49 -0.11 10.25
CA GLY A 23 -2.14 -0.44 11.52
C GLY A 23 -3.62 -0.06 11.56
N ALA A 24 -4.08 0.37 12.74
CA ALA A 24 -5.49 0.60 13.04
C ALA A 24 -5.94 2.05 12.93
N ILE A 25 -5.01 2.99 12.77
CA ILE A 25 -5.32 4.43 12.78
C ILE A 25 -5.86 4.86 11.40
N GLN A 26 -6.84 5.76 11.41
CA GLN A 26 -7.37 6.42 10.23
C GLN A 26 -7.56 7.91 10.53
N PHE A 27 -7.24 8.74 9.55
CA PHE A 27 -7.53 10.17 9.58
C PHE A 27 -8.74 10.44 8.69
N LEU A 28 -9.83 10.89 9.30
CA LEU A 28 -11.07 11.20 8.60
C LEU A 28 -11.31 12.71 8.65
N PRO A 29 -11.95 13.31 7.65
CA PRO A 29 -12.40 14.68 7.72
C PRO A 29 -13.30 14.93 8.93
N GLU A 30 -13.33 16.16 9.42
CA GLU A 30 -14.22 16.58 10.50
C GLU A 30 -15.68 16.30 10.13
N GLY A 31 -16.44 15.74 11.08
CA GLY A 31 -17.84 15.35 10.88
C GLY A 31 -18.05 13.99 10.22
N GLU A 32 -17.01 13.36 9.66
CA GLU A 32 -17.09 11.99 9.16
C GLU A 32 -16.81 10.98 10.28
N THR A 33 -17.62 9.95 10.39
CA THR A 33 -17.45 8.87 11.36
C THR A 33 -17.25 7.54 10.64
N PHE A 34 -16.54 6.62 11.29
CA PHE A 34 -16.36 5.25 10.78
C PHE A 34 -17.72 4.58 10.44
N LEU A 35 -18.77 4.83 11.21
CA LEU A 35 -20.11 4.28 10.99
C LEU A 35 -20.74 4.75 9.68
N HIS A 36 -20.45 5.97 9.24
CA HIS A 36 -20.91 6.50 7.98
C HIS A 36 -20.39 5.68 6.79
N PHE A 37 -19.14 5.27 6.86
CA PHE A 37 -18.45 4.51 5.82
C PHE A 37 -18.59 2.99 5.95
N ALA A 38 -18.77 2.47 7.17
CA ALA A 38 -18.99 1.05 7.39
C ALA A 38 -20.25 0.53 6.69
N ARG A 39 -21.24 1.41 6.47
CA ARG A 39 -22.48 1.12 5.74
C ARG A 39 -22.32 1.12 4.23
N ARG A 40 -21.27 1.75 3.67
CA ARG A 40 -20.99 1.84 2.23
C ARG A 40 -19.49 1.76 1.95
N PRO A 41 -18.86 0.59 2.16
CA PRO A 41 -17.48 0.42 1.72
C PRO A 41 -17.45 0.59 0.20
N GLY A 42 -16.92 1.70 -0.27
CA GLY A 42 -16.77 1.99 -1.69
C GLY A 42 -15.51 1.30 -2.23
N ALA A 43 -15.62 0.63 -3.35
CA ALA A 43 -14.46 0.11 -4.07
C ALA A 43 -14.77 0.03 -5.56
N GLN A 44 -13.89 0.56 -6.37
CA GLN A 44 -14.01 0.52 -7.83
C GLN A 44 -13.28 -0.71 -8.37
N LEU A 45 -13.97 -1.56 -9.13
CA LEU A 45 -13.32 -2.69 -9.81
C LEU A 45 -12.30 -2.18 -10.83
N LEU A 46 -11.09 -2.72 -10.77
CA LEU A 46 -10.01 -2.39 -11.70
C LEU A 46 -9.88 -3.47 -12.77
N LYS A 47 -9.67 -3.04 -14.01
CA LYS A 47 -9.21 -3.88 -15.11
C LYS A 47 -7.69 -4.05 -15.01
N GLU A 48 -7.15 -5.12 -15.57
CA GLU A 48 -5.68 -5.35 -15.60
C GLU A 48 -4.92 -4.18 -16.23
N SER A 49 -5.45 -3.56 -17.29
CA SER A 49 -4.82 -2.39 -17.92
C SER A 49 -4.72 -1.20 -16.95
N GLN A 50 -5.74 -0.97 -16.14
CA GLN A 50 -5.73 0.11 -15.15
C GLN A 50 -4.70 -0.13 -14.04
N ILE A 51 -4.55 -1.41 -13.63
CA ILE A 51 -3.51 -1.77 -12.63
C ILE A 51 -2.12 -1.62 -13.26
N ALA A 52 -1.94 -2.04 -14.51
CA ALA A 52 -0.68 -1.84 -15.22
C ALA A 52 -0.32 -0.34 -15.34
N ASP A 53 -1.29 0.50 -15.66
CA ASP A 53 -1.09 1.95 -15.72
C ASP A 53 -0.75 2.56 -14.36
N LEU A 54 -1.40 2.08 -13.27
CA LEU A 54 -1.03 2.47 -11.90
C LEU A 54 0.44 2.12 -11.59
N LEU A 55 0.86 0.90 -11.90
CA LEU A 55 2.23 0.45 -11.64
C LEU A 55 3.27 1.23 -12.44
N ARG A 56 3.03 1.51 -13.74
CA ARG A 56 3.93 2.34 -14.56
C ARG A 56 4.10 3.76 -14.04
N ASN A 57 3.02 4.30 -13.50
CA ASN A 57 3.00 5.69 -13.03
C ASN A 57 3.52 5.87 -11.61
N LEU A 58 3.85 4.78 -10.88
CA LEU A 58 4.35 4.87 -9.50
C LEU A 58 5.61 5.72 -9.39
N THR A 59 6.54 5.58 -10.33
CA THR A 59 7.80 6.36 -10.34
C THR A 59 7.56 7.83 -10.63
N SER A 60 6.58 8.17 -11.49
CA SER A 60 6.25 9.56 -11.82
C SER A 60 5.30 10.21 -10.81
N VAL A 61 4.57 9.38 -10.03
CA VAL A 61 3.60 9.82 -9.01
C VAL A 61 3.82 9.00 -7.73
N PRO A 62 4.90 9.27 -6.95
CA PRO A 62 5.18 8.58 -5.70
C PRO A 62 3.93 8.47 -4.80
N LEU A 63 3.75 7.36 -4.07
CA LEU A 63 2.57 6.97 -3.29
C LEU A 63 1.35 6.54 -4.14
N GLY A 64 1.50 6.29 -5.45
CA GLY A 64 0.41 5.80 -6.30
C GLY A 64 -0.76 6.77 -6.48
N LEU A 65 -0.55 8.06 -6.20
CA LEU A 65 -1.58 9.09 -6.26
C LEU A 65 -1.61 9.73 -7.65
N GLY A 66 -2.41 9.20 -8.56
CA GLY A 66 -2.71 9.85 -9.84
C GLY A 66 -3.47 11.18 -9.66
N LYS A 67 -3.22 12.15 -10.55
CA LYS A 67 -3.90 13.46 -10.53
C LYS A 67 -5.44 13.38 -10.71
N LYS A 68 -5.98 12.24 -11.14
CA LYS A 68 -7.40 12.06 -11.50
C LYS A 68 -8.22 11.32 -10.44
N ASP A 69 -7.59 10.61 -9.51
CA ASP A 69 -8.32 9.80 -8.53
C ASP A 69 -8.27 10.48 -7.16
N GLY A 70 -9.02 11.58 -7.05
CA GLY A 70 -9.04 12.48 -5.87
C GLY A 70 -9.36 11.83 -4.53
N ASP A 71 -9.80 10.57 -4.52
CA ASP A 71 -10.21 9.85 -3.31
C ASP A 71 -9.29 8.69 -2.90
N PHE A 72 -8.33 8.28 -3.74
CA PHE A 72 -7.39 7.22 -3.38
C PHE A 72 -6.21 7.79 -2.59
N ARG A 73 -6.22 7.53 -1.30
CA ARG A 73 -5.26 8.09 -0.34
C ARG A 73 -4.79 7.03 0.61
N ILE A 74 -3.52 6.64 0.47
CA ILE A 74 -2.89 5.60 1.27
C ILE A 74 -1.55 6.08 1.81
N SER A 75 -1.26 5.73 3.06
CA SER A 75 0.02 5.95 3.72
C SER A 75 0.66 4.59 4.03
N ILE A 76 1.66 4.21 3.23
CA ILE A 76 2.45 2.99 3.44
C ILE A 76 3.91 3.39 3.57
N ALA A 77 4.53 3.03 4.70
CA ALA A 77 5.94 3.33 4.97
C ALA A 77 6.91 2.61 4.03
N GLY A 78 8.10 3.17 3.87
CA GLY A 78 9.23 2.61 3.14
C GLY A 78 9.57 3.34 1.84
N ALA A 79 10.86 3.32 1.48
CA ALA A 79 11.42 4.10 0.36
C ALA A 79 11.10 3.53 -1.03
N GLN A 80 10.88 2.21 -1.15
CA GLN A 80 10.52 1.59 -2.43
C GLN A 80 9.14 2.05 -2.88
N GLU A 81 8.99 2.33 -4.18
CA GLU A 81 7.70 2.64 -4.78
C GLU A 81 6.71 1.47 -4.64
N LYS A 82 5.53 1.78 -4.18
CA LYS A 82 4.49 0.79 -3.91
C LYS A 82 3.09 1.41 -3.93
N THR A 83 2.09 0.59 -4.18
CA THR A 83 0.69 0.99 -4.04
C THR A 83 -0.09 -0.06 -3.27
N GLY A 84 -1.21 0.34 -2.67
CA GLY A 84 -2.11 -0.59 -1.99
C GLY A 84 -3.41 -0.75 -2.76
N LEU A 85 -3.90 -1.97 -2.88
CA LEU A 85 -5.18 -2.29 -3.49
C LEU A 85 -6.01 -3.21 -2.58
N LEU A 86 -7.31 -3.22 -2.80
CA LEU A 86 -8.21 -4.19 -2.18
C LEU A 86 -8.35 -5.40 -3.10
N GLN A 87 -8.04 -6.60 -2.61
CA GLN A 87 -8.36 -7.84 -3.29
C GLN A 87 -9.58 -8.51 -2.67
N LYS A 88 -10.56 -8.85 -3.48
CA LYS A 88 -11.78 -9.55 -3.04
C LYS A 88 -12.18 -10.58 -4.08
N LYS A 89 -12.27 -11.86 -3.67
CA LYS A 89 -12.64 -12.98 -4.55
C LYS A 89 -11.79 -13.03 -5.82
N GLY A 90 -10.47 -12.87 -5.70
CA GLY A 90 -9.53 -12.90 -6.81
C GLY A 90 -9.56 -11.67 -7.73
N ARG A 91 -10.39 -10.67 -7.47
CA ARG A 91 -10.49 -9.43 -8.25
C ARG A 91 -9.87 -8.27 -7.49
N TRP A 92 -9.33 -7.31 -8.23
CA TRP A 92 -8.67 -6.13 -7.69
C TRP A 92 -9.55 -4.90 -7.76
N TYR A 93 -9.51 -4.10 -6.71
CA TYR A 93 -10.33 -2.90 -6.58
C TYR A 93 -9.47 -1.74 -6.05
N LEU A 94 -9.77 -0.55 -6.56
CA LEU A 94 -9.34 0.70 -5.97
C LEU A 94 -10.26 1.01 -4.78
N PRO A 95 -9.76 1.02 -3.54
CA PRO A 95 -10.60 1.35 -2.41
C PRO A 95 -10.94 2.84 -2.39
N LEU A 96 -12.17 3.18 -2.03
CA LEU A 96 -12.66 4.55 -1.92
C LEU A 96 -12.93 4.90 -0.46
N GLY A 97 -12.67 6.13 -0.09
CA GLY A 97 -12.85 6.62 1.28
C GLY A 97 -12.03 5.80 2.30
N PRO A 98 -12.62 5.35 3.42
CA PRO A 98 -11.94 4.59 4.47
C PRO A 98 -11.90 3.09 4.22
N THR A 99 -12.32 2.60 3.04
CA THR A 99 -12.20 1.19 2.66
C THR A 99 -10.73 0.79 2.70
N PRO A 100 -10.37 -0.29 3.41
CA PRO A 100 -8.97 -0.67 3.55
C PRO A 100 -8.42 -1.29 2.27
N THR A 101 -7.13 -1.06 2.02
CA THR A 101 -6.35 -1.92 1.15
C THR A 101 -6.02 -3.23 1.87
N THR A 102 -5.88 -4.31 1.14
CA THR A 102 -5.56 -5.64 1.68
C THR A 102 -4.23 -6.18 1.19
N HIS A 103 -3.72 -5.64 0.11
CA HIS A 103 -2.44 -6.02 -0.49
C HIS A 103 -1.62 -4.79 -0.86
N ILE A 104 -0.33 -4.95 -0.77
CA ILE A 104 0.67 -3.98 -1.25
C ILE A 104 1.25 -4.55 -2.54
N LEU A 105 1.26 -3.76 -3.60
CA LEU A 105 1.91 -4.09 -4.86
C LEU A 105 3.21 -3.30 -4.96
N LYS A 106 4.33 -4.00 -5.16
CA LYS A 106 5.67 -3.44 -5.33
C LYS A 106 6.18 -3.81 -6.72
N PRO A 107 6.35 -2.86 -7.64
CA PRO A 107 7.01 -3.11 -8.92
C PRO A 107 8.51 -3.37 -8.72
N PRO A 108 9.23 -3.88 -9.74
CA PRO A 108 10.69 -3.96 -9.70
C PRO A 108 11.31 -2.59 -9.43
N LEU A 109 12.45 -2.59 -8.73
CA LEU A 109 13.23 -1.36 -8.53
C LEU A 109 13.89 -0.86 -9.82
N GLY A 110 14.08 -1.77 -10.78
CA GLY A 110 14.68 -1.45 -12.06
C GLY A 110 16.21 -1.28 -12.03
N ASP A 111 16.74 -0.72 -13.09
CA ASP A 111 18.14 -0.34 -13.15
C ASP A 111 18.33 1.04 -12.48
N LEU A 112 19.10 1.06 -11.40
CA LEU A 112 19.42 2.28 -10.66
C LEU A 112 20.62 3.04 -11.24
N GLY A 113 21.21 2.55 -12.32
CA GLY A 113 22.44 3.07 -12.89
C GLY A 113 23.69 2.64 -12.09
N ASN A 114 24.87 3.12 -12.50
CA ASN A 114 26.14 2.81 -11.85
C ASN A 114 26.43 1.29 -11.67
N GLY A 115 25.88 0.45 -12.56
CA GLY A 115 26.06 -1.01 -12.49
C GLY A 115 25.17 -1.73 -11.47
N ILE A 116 24.19 -1.06 -10.89
CA ILE A 116 23.23 -1.64 -9.95
C ILE A 116 21.93 -1.94 -10.69
N ASP A 117 21.76 -3.19 -11.12
CA ASP A 117 20.55 -3.71 -11.75
C ASP A 117 19.70 -4.47 -10.72
N LEU A 118 18.50 -3.93 -10.42
CA LEU A 118 17.52 -4.51 -9.52
C LEU A 118 16.19 -4.85 -10.24
N THR A 119 16.25 -5.15 -11.52
CA THR A 119 15.07 -5.54 -12.33
C THR A 119 14.43 -6.85 -11.83
N GLU A 120 15.20 -7.71 -11.14
CA GLU A 120 14.70 -8.94 -10.51
C GLU A 120 14.44 -8.81 -9.01
N SER A 121 14.32 -7.58 -8.49
CA SER A 121 14.04 -7.35 -7.07
C SER A 121 12.75 -8.00 -6.58
N VAL A 122 11.74 -8.14 -7.44
CA VAL A 122 10.47 -8.83 -7.16
C VAL A 122 10.69 -10.30 -6.87
N GLU A 123 11.44 -10.99 -7.72
CA GLU A 123 11.80 -12.40 -7.58
C GLU A 123 12.67 -12.63 -6.35
N ASN A 124 13.65 -11.74 -6.14
CA ASN A 124 14.55 -11.80 -5.00
C ASN A 124 13.78 -11.67 -3.67
N GLU A 125 12.93 -10.67 -3.53
CA GLU A 125 12.12 -10.48 -2.31
C GLU A 125 11.17 -11.67 -2.09
N TRP A 126 10.52 -12.15 -3.14
CA TRP A 126 9.65 -13.32 -3.07
C TRP A 126 10.42 -14.56 -2.62
N LEU A 127 11.61 -14.84 -3.20
CA LEU A 127 12.43 -15.96 -2.83
C LEU A 127 12.90 -15.87 -1.37
N CYS A 128 13.36 -14.70 -0.93
CA CYS A 128 13.77 -14.46 0.46
C CYS A 128 12.62 -14.74 1.44
N LEU A 129 11.39 -14.28 1.14
CA LEU A 129 10.22 -14.58 1.95
C LEU A 129 9.92 -16.09 1.99
N LYS A 130 10.04 -16.80 0.84
CA LYS A 130 9.85 -18.26 0.81
C LYS A 130 10.89 -18.99 1.63
N LEU A 131 12.16 -18.61 1.53
CA LEU A 131 13.25 -19.18 2.32
C LEU A 131 13.07 -18.94 3.81
N ALA A 132 12.72 -17.70 4.21
CA ALA A 132 12.46 -17.38 5.60
C ALA A 132 11.28 -18.21 6.17
N GLY A 133 10.19 -18.35 5.40
CA GLY A 133 9.06 -19.20 5.78
C GLY A 133 9.45 -20.69 5.88
N PHE A 134 10.28 -21.19 4.95
CA PHE A 134 10.80 -22.56 5.01
C PHE A 134 11.64 -22.81 6.27
N LEU A 135 12.37 -21.79 6.74
CA LEU A 135 13.13 -21.82 7.99
C LEU A 135 12.26 -21.65 9.25
N GLY A 136 10.94 -21.60 9.11
CA GLY A 136 10.00 -21.49 10.23
C GLY A 136 9.78 -20.07 10.77
N LEU A 137 10.27 -19.04 10.08
CA LEU A 137 10.00 -17.65 10.46
C LEU A 137 8.59 -17.24 10.02
N PRO A 138 7.86 -16.46 10.82
CA PRO A 138 6.60 -15.87 10.40
C PRO A 138 6.86 -14.84 9.30
N VAL A 139 6.29 -15.05 8.13
CA VAL A 139 6.44 -14.17 6.97
C VAL A 139 5.09 -13.73 6.43
N ALA A 140 5.05 -12.58 5.77
CA ALA A 140 3.87 -12.13 5.05
C ALA A 140 3.60 -13.04 3.84
N GLU A 141 2.34 -13.33 3.57
CA GLU A 141 1.94 -14.03 2.35
C GLU A 141 2.25 -13.15 1.13
N ALA A 142 3.05 -13.68 0.21
CA ALA A 142 3.47 -12.96 -0.97
C ALA A 142 3.44 -13.83 -2.23
N SER A 143 3.11 -13.20 -3.35
CA SER A 143 3.08 -13.82 -4.67
C SER A 143 3.53 -12.85 -5.75
N ILE A 144 4.16 -13.37 -6.81
CA ILE A 144 4.47 -12.59 -8.00
C ILE A 144 3.21 -12.52 -8.86
N VAL A 145 2.77 -11.32 -9.20
CA VAL A 145 1.61 -11.06 -10.03
C VAL A 145 1.99 -10.32 -11.30
N ARG A 146 1.22 -10.52 -12.37
CA ARG A 146 1.40 -9.82 -13.63
C ARG A 146 0.09 -9.19 -14.08
N PHE A 147 0.18 -7.96 -14.53
CA PHE A 147 -0.92 -7.20 -15.11
C PHE A 147 -0.43 -6.66 -16.45
N LYS A 148 -0.83 -7.32 -17.54
CA LYS A 148 -0.29 -7.05 -18.88
C LYS A 148 1.24 -7.22 -18.89
N ASP A 149 1.97 -6.16 -19.22
CA ASP A 149 3.43 -6.08 -19.26
C ASP A 149 4.07 -5.76 -17.90
N GLN A 150 3.26 -5.43 -16.88
CA GLN A 150 3.76 -5.04 -15.56
C GLN A 150 3.83 -6.23 -14.61
N LYS A 151 4.99 -6.40 -13.97
CA LYS A 151 5.26 -7.36 -12.91
C LYS A 151 5.26 -6.66 -11.57
N ALA A 152 4.76 -7.29 -10.53
CA ALA A 152 4.86 -6.78 -9.16
C ALA A 152 4.88 -7.90 -8.13
N LEU A 153 5.49 -7.66 -6.98
CA LEU A 153 5.27 -8.45 -5.78
C LEU A 153 3.98 -8.00 -5.12
N SER A 154 3.06 -8.93 -4.96
CA SER A 154 1.83 -8.73 -4.18
C SER A 154 2.04 -9.29 -2.79
N VAL A 155 1.99 -8.44 -1.78
CA VAL A 155 2.15 -8.81 -0.37
C VAL A 155 0.83 -8.60 0.35
N ALA A 156 0.29 -9.67 0.96
CA ALA A 156 -0.91 -9.55 1.78
C ALA A 156 -0.59 -8.76 3.06
N ARG A 157 -1.44 -7.79 3.38
CA ARG A 157 -1.28 -6.97 4.58
C ARG A 157 -1.66 -7.79 5.83
N PHE A 158 -0.72 -8.05 6.70
CA PHE A 158 -0.94 -8.76 7.97
C PHE A 158 -1.76 -7.94 8.98
N ASP A 159 -1.76 -6.61 8.82
CA ASP A 159 -2.54 -5.69 9.65
C ASP A 159 -4.01 -5.54 9.18
N ARG A 160 -4.46 -6.43 8.30
CA ARG A 160 -5.84 -6.50 7.80
C ARG A 160 -6.39 -7.91 7.97
N LYS A 161 -7.39 -8.08 8.82
CA LYS A 161 -8.04 -9.37 9.06
C LYS A 161 -9.49 -9.32 8.59
N LYS A 162 -9.89 -10.30 7.78
CA LYS A 162 -11.27 -10.38 7.33
C LYS A 162 -12.20 -10.70 8.51
N LYS A 163 -13.29 -9.92 8.67
CA LYS A 163 -14.31 -10.15 9.69
C LYS A 163 -15.70 -9.98 9.07
N GLY A 164 -16.41 -11.09 8.88
CA GLY A 164 -17.70 -11.10 8.19
C GLY A 164 -17.59 -10.54 6.77
N ALA A 165 -18.39 -9.53 6.44
CA ALA A 165 -18.37 -8.84 5.16
C ALA A 165 -17.31 -7.74 5.06
N GLY A 166 -16.66 -7.36 6.17
CA GLY A 166 -15.70 -6.27 6.27
C GLY A 166 -14.28 -6.73 6.61
N TRP A 167 -13.46 -5.75 6.98
CA TRP A 167 -12.07 -5.93 7.39
C TRP A 167 -11.82 -5.27 8.73
N LEU A 168 -11.13 -5.98 9.62
CA LEU A 168 -10.60 -5.45 10.86
C LEU A 168 -9.19 -4.92 10.61
N ARG A 169 -8.91 -3.72 11.12
CA ARG A 169 -7.57 -3.15 11.16
C ARG A 169 -6.90 -3.56 12.45
N ILE A 170 -5.69 -4.11 12.37
CA ILE A 170 -4.92 -4.59 13.51
C ILE A 170 -3.86 -3.53 13.83
N PRO A 171 -3.76 -3.08 15.07
CA PRO A 171 -2.67 -2.21 15.49
C PRO A 171 -1.32 -2.85 15.17
N GLN A 172 -0.39 -2.04 14.67
CA GLN A 172 1.00 -2.45 14.46
C GLN A 172 1.92 -1.26 14.68
N GLU A 173 3.15 -1.55 14.97
CA GLU A 173 4.26 -0.61 15.04
C GLU A 173 5.52 -1.26 14.46
N ASP A 174 6.45 -0.46 13.99
CA ASP A 174 7.77 -0.95 13.60
C ASP A 174 8.70 -1.07 14.81
N LEU A 175 9.89 -1.66 14.62
CA LEU A 175 10.83 -1.87 15.73
C LEU A 175 11.37 -0.57 16.30
N CYS A 176 11.51 0.49 15.50
CA CYS A 176 11.94 1.79 16.01
C CYS A 176 10.87 2.39 16.94
N GLN A 177 9.61 2.27 16.56
CA GLN A 177 8.47 2.69 17.39
C GLN A 177 8.40 1.86 18.68
N ALA A 178 8.47 0.53 18.58
CA ALA A 178 8.42 -0.37 19.73
C ALA A 178 9.57 -0.16 20.73
N LEU A 179 10.74 0.21 20.23
CA LEU A 179 11.93 0.48 21.04
C LEU A 179 12.09 1.96 21.42
N ALA A 180 11.19 2.83 20.98
CA ALA A 180 11.26 4.29 21.15
C ALA A 180 12.61 4.88 20.70
N VAL A 181 13.16 4.37 19.59
CA VAL A 181 14.42 4.85 19.01
C VAL A 181 14.17 5.59 17.68
N PRO A 182 14.91 6.65 17.37
CA PRO A 182 14.82 7.32 16.08
C PRO A 182 15.26 6.40 14.94
N TRP A 183 14.60 6.48 13.80
CA TRP A 183 15.00 5.75 12.60
C TRP A 183 16.29 6.25 11.94
N THR A 184 16.80 7.40 12.36
CA THR A 184 17.99 8.10 11.85
C THR A 184 19.24 7.83 12.67
N ARG A 185 19.46 6.61 13.13
CA ARG A 185 20.73 6.25 13.78
C ARG A 185 21.62 5.46 12.85
#